data_6ce4c18c5b76c3ae7cb15efc63fd067a
#
_entry.id   6ce4c18c5b76c3ae7cb15efc63fd067a
#
_cell.length_a   1.000
_cell.length_b   1.000
_cell.length_c   1.000
_cell.angle_alpha   90.00
_cell.angle_beta   90.00
_cell.angle_gamma   90.00
#
_symmetry.space_group_name_H-M   'P 1'
#
loop_
_entity.id
_entity.type
_entity.pdbx_description
1 polymer ?
#
loop_
_entity_poly.entity_id
_entity_poly.type
_entity_poly.pdbx_seq_one_letter_code
_entity_poly.pdbx_strand_id
1 'polypeptide(L)'
;YKASEMKIPAAGKAELVYTDEQGNESRELIHNFKGAGIIQGMHNLNDSIENFARSCFNFALETKQDLWFATKDTISKKYDHTFKDIFQDIYDKDYADKFKKAGIEYFYTLIDDAVARVVRSEGGYIWACKNYDGDVMSDMVATAFGSLSMMTSVLVSPQGYYEYEAAHGTVQR
;
A
#
# COMPACT_ATOMS: atom_id res chain seq x y z
N TYR A 1 8.15 3.91 -4.44
CA TYR A 1 7.25 3.33 -5.45
C TYR A 1 7.42 4.03 -6.80
N LYS A 2 7.54 3.24 -7.86
CA LYS A 2 7.60 3.74 -9.24
C LYS A 2 7.04 2.69 -10.20
N ALA A 3 6.27 3.13 -11.19
CA ALA A 3 5.80 2.29 -12.29
C ALA A 3 6.62 2.53 -13.56
N SER A 4 6.79 1.48 -14.35
CA SER A 4 7.34 1.55 -15.69
C SER A 4 6.31 0.98 -16.67
N GLU A 5 6.13 1.62 -17.81
CA GLU A 5 5.10 1.27 -18.79
C GLU A 5 5.70 1.10 -20.17
N MET A 6 5.14 0.18 -20.95
CA MET A 6 5.53 -0.04 -22.35
C MET A 6 4.30 -0.32 -23.20
N LYS A 7 4.22 0.35 -24.35
CA LYS A 7 3.26 0.01 -25.41
C LYS A 7 3.80 -1.17 -26.22
N ILE A 8 2.94 -2.15 -26.46
CA ILE A 8 3.21 -3.32 -27.32
C ILE A 8 2.60 -3.02 -28.70
N PRO A 9 3.42 -2.86 -29.74
CA PRO A 9 2.91 -2.39 -31.05
C PRO A 9 2.24 -3.49 -31.87
N ALA A 10 2.56 -4.77 -31.63
CA ALA A 10 2.10 -5.91 -32.43
C ALA A 10 2.12 -7.19 -31.62
N ALA A 11 1.73 -8.31 -32.25
CA ALA A 11 1.83 -9.64 -31.65
C ALA A 11 3.28 -9.97 -31.26
N GLY A 12 3.47 -10.60 -30.11
CA GLY A 12 4.78 -10.96 -29.59
C GLY A 12 4.72 -11.43 -28.13
N LYS A 13 5.87 -11.83 -27.59
CA LYS A 13 6.02 -12.31 -26.21
C LYS A 13 6.58 -11.19 -25.33
N ALA A 14 5.98 -11.00 -24.16
CA ALA A 14 6.51 -10.14 -23.11
C ALA A 14 6.89 -10.96 -21.88
N GLU A 15 8.07 -10.66 -21.30
CA GLU A 15 8.62 -11.34 -20.13
C GLU A 15 9.11 -10.32 -19.09
N LEU A 16 9.03 -10.66 -17.82
CA LEU A 16 9.83 -10.05 -16.76
C LEU A 16 11.19 -10.75 -16.72
N VAL A 17 12.25 -9.97 -16.70
CA VAL A 17 13.62 -10.46 -16.58
C VAL A 17 14.28 -9.79 -15.39
N TYR A 18 14.83 -10.60 -14.50
CA TYR A 18 15.70 -10.14 -13.44
C TYR A 18 17.10 -10.69 -13.69
N THR A 19 18.09 -9.80 -13.69
CA THR A 19 19.50 -10.15 -13.82
C THR A 19 20.22 -9.75 -12.54
N ASP A 20 20.86 -10.70 -11.87
CA ASP A 20 21.66 -10.42 -10.68
C ASP A 20 23.02 -9.78 -11.01
N GLU A 21 23.77 -9.39 -9.98
CA GLU A 21 25.11 -8.76 -10.16
C GLU A 21 26.13 -9.70 -10.79
N GLN A 22 25.93 -11.01 -10.76
CA GLN A 22 26.78 -12.03 -11.37
C GLN A 22 26.38 -12.31 -12.84
N GLY A 23 25.28 -11.74 -13.29
CA GLY A 23 24.76 -11.92 -14.65
C GLY A 23 23.82 -13.11 -14.82
N ASN A 24 23.40 -13.76 -13.73
CA ASN A 24 22.40 -14.82 -13.79
C ASN A 24 21.01 -14.22 -14.04
N GLU A 25 20.25 -14.84 -14.94
CA GLU A 25 18.92 -14.36 -15.30
C GLU A 25 17.80 -15.27 -14.80
N SER A 26 16.75 -14.67 -14.27
CA SER A 26 15.45 -15.29 -14.02
C SER A 26 14.40 -14.65 -14.92
N ARG A 27 13.57 -15.47 -15.56
CA ARG A 27 12.55 -14.99 -16.51
C ARG A 27 11.18 -15.52 -16.13
N GLU A 28 10.17 -14.66 -16.23
CA GLU A 28 8.77 -15.04 -16.03
C GLU A 28 7.93 -14.46 -17.18
N LEU A 29 7.15 -15.31 -17.85
CA LEU A 29 6.27 -14.89 -18.93
C LEU A 29 5.16 -14.00 -18.39
N ILE A 30 5.05 -12.78 -18.90
CA ILE A 30 3.91 -11.90 -18.66
C ILE A 30 2.74 -12.34 -19.54
N HIS A 31 2.93 -12.32 -20.88
CA HIS A 31 1.87 -12.65 -21.83
C HIS A 31 2.40 -12.88 -23.25
N ASN A 32 1.69 -13.72 -23.99
CA ASN A 32 1.84 -13.86 -25.45
C ASN A 32 0.77 -12.99 -26.13
N PHE A 33 1.15 -11.79 -26.55
CA PHE A 33 0.25 -10.87 -27.22
C PHE A 33 -0.09 -11.35 -28.62
N LYS A 34 -1.38 -11.35 -28.96
CA LYS A 34 -1.89 -11.64 -30.31
C LYS A 34 -2.06 -10.40 -31.18
N GLY A 35 -1.80 -9.22 -30.64
CA GLY A 35 -1.91 -7.93 -31.28
C GLY A 35 -1.31 -6.83 -30.41
N ALA A 36 -1.58 -5.57 -30.72
CA ALA A 36 -1.15 -4.43 -29.91
C ALA A 36 -1.74 -4.46 -28.53
N GLY A 37 -1.01 -3.91 -27.55
CA GLY A 37 -1.41 -3.88 -26.16
C GLY A 37 -0.55 -2.95 -25.32
N ILE A 38 -0.62 -3.12 -24.02
CA ILE A 38 0.13 -2.33 -23.03
C ILE A 38 0.53 -3.23 -21.87
N ILE A 39 1.70 -2.97 -21.28
CA ILE A 39 2.14 -3.59 -20.03
C ILE A 39 2.61 -2.52 -19.05
N GLN A 40 2.45 -2.82 -17.77
CA GLN A 40 2.94 -2.01 -16.67
C GLN A 40 3.64 -2.90 -15.63
N GLY A 41 4.77 -2.42 -15.13
CA GLY A 41 5.50 -3.03 -14.03
C GLY A 41 5.64 -2.08 -12.86
N MET A 42 5.49 -2.60 -11.65
CA MET A 42 5.70 -1.88 -10.39
C MET A 42 6.76 -2.60 -9.56
N HIS A 43 7.50 -1.85 -8.75
CA HIS A 43 8.45 -2.42 -7.80
C HIS A 43 8.33 -1.75 -6.43
N ASN A 44 8.78 -2.45 -5.40
CA ASN A 44 9.02 -1.91 -4.08
C ASN A 44 10.21 -2.64 -3.44
N LEU A 45 10.86 -1.99 -2.48
CA LEU A 45 11.92 -2.60 -1.68
C LEU A 45 11.35 -3.12 -0.37
N ASN A 46 11.82 -4.27 0.09
CA ASN A 46 11.40 -4.82 1.38
C ASN A 46 11.66 -3.82 2.53
N ASP A 47 12.83 -3.18 2.55
CA ASP A 47 13.16 -2.15 3.55
C ASP A 47 12.14 -1.00 3.57
N SER A 48 11.64 -0.59 2.39
CA SER A 48 10.61 0.43 2.29
C SER A 48 9.27 -0.04 2.87
N ILE A 49 8.91 -1.30 2.64
CA ILE A 49 7.69 -1.91 3.20
C ILE A 49 7.83 -2.03 4.73
N GLU A 50 8.99 -2.46 5.24
CA GLU A 50 9.26 -2.55 6.67
C GLU A 50 9.15 -1.19 7.34
N ASN A 51 9.75 -0.16 6.76
CA ASN A 51 9.68 1.21 7.27
C ASN A 51 8.25 1.73 7.31
N PHE A 52 7.45 1.45 6.28
CA PHE A 52 6.04 1.77 6.26
C PHE A 52 5.26 1.04 7.36
N ALA A 53 5.48 -0.26 7.53
CA ALA A 53 4.86 -1.06 8.57
C ALA A 53 5.18 -0.51 9.97
N ARG A 54 6.46 -0.24 10.26
CA ARG A 54 6.89 0.32 11.54
C ARG A 54 6.29 1.71 11.80
N SER A 55 6.22 2.56 10.79
CA SER A 55 5.57 3.87 10.90
C SER A 55 4.10 3.74 11.27
N CYS A 56 3.36 2.81 10.63
CA CYS A 56 1.96 2.54 10.93
C CYS A 56 1.78 2.02 12.36
N PHE A 57 2.57 1.03 12.79
CA PHE A 57 2.48 0.47 14.12
C PHE A 57 2.83 1.49 15.22
N ASN A 58 3.86 2.29 15.00
CA ASN A 58 4.24 3.34 15.95
C ASN A 58 3.14 4.39 16.08
N PHE A 59 2.57 4.83 14.95
CA PHE A 59 1.47 5.80 14.96
C PHE A 59 0.21 5.26 15.64
N ALA A 60 -0.11 3.98 15.43
CA ALA A 60 -1.22 3.32 16.12
C ALA A 60 -1.03 3.29 17.64
N LEU A 61 0.19 2.98 18.12
CA LEU A 61 0.53 3.01 19.54
C LEU A 61 0.46 4.43 20.12
N GLU A 62 0.97 5.42 19.40
CA GLU A 62 0.96 6.82 19.81
C GLU A 62 -0.47 7.38 19.96
N THR A 63 -1.31 7.09 18.97
CA THR A 63 -2.70 7.56 18.94
C THR A 63 -3.67 6.65 19.70
N LYS A 64 -3.23 5.46 20.13
CA LYS A 64 -4.04 4.42 20.79
C LYS A 64 -5.26 4.04 19.94
N GLN A 65 -5.04 3.80 18.66
CA GLN A 65 -6.05 3.37 17.70
C GLN A 65 -5.69 2.02 17.13
N ASP A 66 -6.71 1.24 16.79
CA ASP A 66 -6.53 -0.01 16.04
C ASP A 66 -5.88 0.27 14.69
N LEU A 67 -5.13 -0.69 14.19
CA LEU A 67 -4.51 -0.62 12.87
C LEU A 67 -5.11 -1.66 11.93
N TRP A 68 -5.77 -1.19 10.88
CA TRP A 68 -6.26 -2.01 9.79
C TRP A 68 -5.32 -1.88 8.61
N PHE A 69 -4.83 -3.01 8.12
CA PHE A 69 -4.03 -3.05 6.89
C PHE A 69 -4.74 -3.90 5.84
N ALA A 70 -4.76 -3.41 4.61
CA ALA A 70 -5.46 -4.08 3.52
C ALA A 70 -4.66 -4.08 2.22
N THR A 71 -4.71 -5.21 1.52
CA THR A 71 -4.14 -5.39 0.17
C THR A 71 -5.05 -6.30 -0.66
N LYS A 72 -4.67 -6.61 -1.88
CA LYS A 72 -5.39 -7.58 -2.72
C LYS A 72 -4.49 -8.79 -3.03
N ASP A 73 -3.99 -9.46 -1.99
CA ASP A 73 -3.06 -10.59 -2.10
C ASP A 73 -3.65 -11.83 -2.80
N THR A 74 -4.97 -11.91 -2.90
CA THR A 74 -5.65 -12.95 -3.70
C THR A 74 -5.46 -12.78 -5.21
N ILE A 75 -5.18 -11.57 -5.67
CA ILE A 75 -4.90 -11.23 -7.07
C ILE A 75 -3.41 -11.04 -7.28
N SER A 76 -2.78 -10.17 -6.50
CA SER A 76 -1.34 -9.91 -6.54
C SER A 76 -0.61 -10.83 -5.55
N LYS A 77 -0.48 -12.11 -5.92
CA LYS A 77 -0.06 -13.20 -5.04
C LYS A 77 1.39 -13.14 -4.57
N LYS A 78 2.24 -12.37 -5.23
CA LYS A 78 3.62 -12.13 -4.80
C LYS A 78 3.78 -10.72 -4.22
N TYR A 79 3.42 -9.71 -4.99
CA TYR A 79 3.62 -8.32 -4.61
C TYR A 79 2.83 -7.92 -3.36
N ASP A 80 1.52 -8.08 -3.36
CA ASP A 80 0.66 -7.74 -2.22
C ASP A 80 0.84 -8.71 -1.04
N HIS A 81 1.10 -9.98 -1.33
CA HIS A 81 1.37 -10.98 -0.30
C HIS A 81 2.65 -10.65 0.46
N THR A 82 3.70 -10.16 -0.20
CA THR A 82 4.94 -9.70 0.46
C THR A 82 4.67 -8.57 1.45
N PHE A 83 3.81 -7.61 1.11
CA PHE A 83 3.40 -6.56 2.06
C PHE A 83 2.72 -7.15 3.30
N LYS A 84 1.79 -8.07 3.10
CA LYS A 84 1.08 -8.76 4.19
C LYS A 84 2.05 -9.49 5.11
N ASP A 85 2.95 -10.28 4.54
CA ASP A 85 3.91 -11.09 5.30
C ASP A 85 4.85 -10.21 6.11
N ILE A 86 5.43 -9.17 5.52
CA ILE A 86 6.32 -8.23 6.20
C ILE A 86 5.59 -7.53 7.36
N PHE A 87 4.36 -7.06 7.15
CA PHE A 87 3.56 -6.46 8.23
C PHE A 87 3.31 -7.46 9.36
N GLN A 88 2.93 -8.69 9.03
CA GLN A 88 2.65 -9.73 10.03
C GLN A 88 3.90 -10.12 10.82
N ASP A 89 5.01 -10.35 10.14
CA ASP A 89 6.29 -10.71 10.78
C ASP A 89 6.76 -9.62 11.76
N ILE A 90 6.67 -8.36 11.36
CA ILE A 90 7.04 -7.22 12.20
C ILE A 90 6.09 -7.10 13.38
N TYR A 91 4.79 -7.26 13.15
CA TYR A 91 3.80 -7.24 14.22
C TYR A 91 4.09 -8.31 15.27
N ASP A 92 4.21 -9.55 14.85
CA ASP A 92 4.41 -10.69 15.74
C ASP A 92 5.70 -10.57 16.55
N LYS A 93 6.76 -10.09 15.91
CA LYS A 93 8.09 -9.97 16.52
C LYS A 93 8.22 -8.78 17.47
N ASP A 94 7.75 -7.61 17.06
CA ASP A 94 8.12 -6.34 17.69
C ASP A 94 6.94 -5.60 18.34
N TYR A 95 5.69 -5.89 17.96
CA TYR A 95 4.53 -5.06 18.31
C TYR A 95 3.37 -5.78 19.01
N ALA A 96 3.21 -7.09 18.89
CA ALA A 96 2.08 -7.82 19.44
C ALA A 96 1.87 -7.56 20.95
N ASP A 97 2.93 -7.66 21.75
CA ASP A 97 2.88 -7.39 23.18
C ASP A 97 2.57 -5.91 23.51
N LYS A 98 3.08 -4.99 22.70
CA LYS A 98 2.85 -3.55 22.86
C LYS A 98 1.39 -3.20 22.57
N PHE A 99 0.82 -3.76 21.50
CA PHE A 99 -0.59 -3.58 21.13
C PHE A 99 -1.51 -4.14 22.21
N LYS A 100 -1.22 -5.37 22.67
CA LYS A 100 -1.97 -5.98 23.76
C LYS A 100 -1.96 -5.13 25.03
N LYS A 101 -0.80 -4.57 25.43
CA LYS A 101 -0.68 -3.68 26.58
C LYS A 101 -1.42 -2.35 26.41
N ALA A 102 -1.46 -1.84 25.17
CA ALA A 102 -2.16 -0.61 24.83
C ALA A 102 -3.68 -0.80 24.67
N GLY A 103 -4.16 -2.05 24.58
CA GLY A 103 -5.57 -2.38 24.37
C GLY A 103 -6.05 -2.06 22.97
N ILE A 104 -5.17 -2.14 21.96
CA ILE A 104 -5.46 -1.92 20.54
C ILE A 104 -5.13 -3.18 19.73
N GLU A 105 -5.75 -3.29 18.56
CA GLU A 105 -5.63 -4.46 17.69
C GLU A 105 -4.98 -4.14 16.34
N TYR A 106 -4.26 -5.12 15.80
CA TYR A 106 -3.84 -5.14 14.40
C TYR A 106 -4.72 -6.12 13.64
N PHE A 107 -5.24 -5.69 12.49
CA PHE A 107 -6.14 -6.48 11.68
C PHE A 107 -5.76 -6.36 10.19
N TYR A 108 -5.53 -7.51 9.54
CA TYR A 108 -5.33 -7.59 8.10
C TYR A 108 -6.57 -8.13 7.39
N THR A 109 -6.95 -7.52 6.27
CA THR A 109 -8.01 -8.02 5.42
C THR A 109 -7.78 -7.68 3.93
N LEU A 110 -8.64 -8.18 3.05
CA LEU A 110 -8.64 -7.77 1.64
C LEU A 110 -9.19 -6.36 1.51
N ILE A 111 -8.67 -5.60 0.54
CA ILE A 111 -9.04 -4.19 0.35
C ILE A 111 -10.54 -3.99 0.11
N ASP A 112 -11.18 -4.88 -0.62
CA ASP A 112 -12.64 -4.84 -0.85
C ASP A 112 -13.46 -5.11 0.42
N ASP A 113 -13.01 -6.00 1.30
CA ASP A 113 -13.63 -6.19 2.62
C ASP A 113 -13.39 -4.97 3.52
N ALA A 114 -12.18 -4.40 3.50
CA ALA A 114 -11.87 -3.19 4.24
C ALA A 114 -12.81 -2.03 3.86
N VAL A 115 -13.05 -1.80 2.57
CA VAL A 115 -13.99 -0.78 2.07
C VAL A 115 -15.38 -1.00 2.67
N ALA A 116 -15.90 -2.23 2.65
CA ALA A 116 -17.21 -2.55 3.20
C ALA A 116 -17.29 -2.33 4.73
N ARG A 117 -16.18 -2.58 5.44
CA ARG A 117 -16.09 -2.35 6.90
C ARG A 117 -16.01 -0.87 7.23
N VAL A 118 -15.17 -0.12 6.52
CA VAL A 118 -14.98 1.33 6.72
C VAL A 118 -16.31 2.08 6.59
N VAL A 119 -17.08 1.81 5.56
CA VAL A 119 -18.40 2.47 5.32
C VAL A 119 -19.41 2.22 6.46
N ARG A 120 -19.27 1.10 7.18
CA ARG A 120 -20.17 0.71 8.26
C ARG A 120 -19.61 1.02 9.66
N SER A 121 -18.37 1.49 9.74
CA SER A 121 -17.68 1.68 11.02
C SER A 121 -18.03 3.02 11.65
N GLU A 122 -17.86 3.10 12.95
CA GLU A 122 -17.95 4.34 13.73
C GLU A 122 -16.60 5.11 13.76
N GLY A 123 -15.55 4.58 13.12
CA GLY A 123 -14.20 5.14 13.16
C GLY A 123 -13.38 4.63 14.36
N GLY A 124 -12.31 5.37 14.70
CA GLY A 124 -11.44 5.02 15.85
C GLY A 124 -10.30 4.07 15.48
N TYR A 125 -9.95 3.96 14.21
CA TYR A 125 -8.83 3.14 13.73
C TYR A 125 -8.03 3.88 12.67
N ILE A 126 -6.82 3.39 12.42
CA ILE A 126 -5.97 3.79 11.32
C ILE A 126 -6.13 2.77 10.20
N TRP A 127 -6.38 3.25 9.00
CA TRP A 127 -6.44 2.40 7.82
C TRP A 127 -5.15 2.54 7.01
N ALA A 128 -4.24 1.58 7.15
CA ALA A 128 -3.03 1.50 6.35
C ALA A 128 -3.32 0.92 4.96
N CYS A 129 -2.93 1.65 3.94
CA CYS A 129 -3.15 1.29 2.54
C CYS A 129 -1.84 1.41 1.76
N LYS A 130 -1.72 0.62 0.68
CA LYS A 130 -0.71 0.87 -0.34
C LYS A 130 -1.03 2.15 -1.11
N ASN A 131 -0.05 2.65 -1.88
CA ASN A 131 -0.08 3.93 -2.57
C ASN A 131 -1.44 4.27 -3.23
N TYR A 132 -1.87 3.56 -4.27
CA TYR A 132 -3.12 3.88 -4.97
C TYR A 132 -4.38 3.55 -4.17
N ASP A 133 -4.34 2.49 -3.37
CA ASP A 133 -5.46 2.18 -2.47
C ASP A 133 -5.69 3.33 -1.50
N GLY A 134 -4.61 3.85 -0.90
CA GLY A 134 -4.66 5.00 0.01
C GLY A 134 -5.09 6.29 -0.66
N ASP A 135 -4.55 6.58 -1.86
CA ASP A 135 -4.89 7.76 -2.64
C ASP A 135 -6.41 7.83 -2.92
N VAL A 136 -6.97 6.76 -3.45
CA VAL A 136 -8.41 6.70 -3.77
C VAL A 136 -9.28 6.64 -2.53
N MET A 137 -8.90 5.85 -1.52
CA MET A 137 -9.72 5.65 -0.33
C MET A 137 -9.73 6.88 0.59
N SER A 138 -8.63 7.61 0.70
CA SER A 138 -8.59 8.85 1.48
C SER A 138 -9.53 9.91 0.91
N ASP A 139 -9.57 10.08 -0.40
CA ASP A 139 -10.49 10.98 -1.07
C ASP A 139 -11.96 10.57 -0.90
N MET A 140 -12.24 9.27 -1.00
CA MET A 140 -13.59 8.73 -0.77
C MET A 140 -14.08 9.05 0.66
N VAL A 141 -13.24 8.78 1.67
CA VAL A 141 -13.59 9.03 3.07
C VAL A 141 -13.75 10.52 3.32
N ALA A 142 -12.82 11.36 2.85
CA ALA A 142 -12.90 12.82 3.01
C ALA A 142 -14.17 13.39 2.38
N THR A 143 -14.55 12.92 1.20
CA THR A 143 -15.78 13.35 0.51
C THR A 143 -17.06 12.97 1.28
N ALA A 144 -17.06 11.81 1.95
CA ALA A 144 -18.18 11.38 2.79
C ALA A 144 -18.39 12.29 4.01
N PHE A 145 -17.35 12.93 4.52
CA PHE A 145 -17.41 13.84 5.67
C PHE A 145 -17.49 15.32 5.30
N GLY A 146 -17.45 15.69 4.03
CA GLY A 146 -17.60 17.07 3.61
C GLY A 146 -16.92 17.38 2.28
N SER A 147 -15.67 17.80 2.31
CA SER A 147 -14.94 18.26 1.13
C SER A 147 -13.49 17.84 1.17
N LEU A 148 -12.91 17.55 0.01
CA LEU A 148 -11.47 17.30 -0.17
C LEU A 148 -10.61 18.48 0.37
N SER A 149 -11.12 19.70 0.30
CA SER A 149 -10.42 20.88 0.81
C SER A 149 -10.25 20.91 2.32
N MET A 150 -10.96 20.07 3.05
CA MET A 150 -10.79 19.92 4.51
C MET A 150 -9.80 18.83 4.89
N MET A 151 -9.29 18.09 3.93
CA MET A 151 -8.30 17.05 4.13
C MET A 151 -6.92 17.65 4.42
N THR A 152 -6.22 17.09 5.39
CA THR A 152 -4.81 17.40 5.64
C THR A 152 -3.94 16.24 5.16
N SER A 153 -2.79 16.53 4.60
CA SER A 153 -1.79 15.53 4.21
C SER A 153 -0.49 15.77 4.95
N VAL A 154 0.09 14.69 5.47
CA VAL A 154 1.36 14.71 6.19
C VAL A 154 2.21 13.57 5.68
N LEU A 155 3.39 13.89 5.16
CA LEU A 155 4.41 12.91 4.85
C LEU A 155 5.26 12.66 6.10
N VAL A 156 5.45 11.39 6.44
CA VAL A 156 6.22 10.99 7.62
C VAL A 156 7.40 10.14 7.19
N SER A 157 8.61 10.58 7.53
CA SER A 157 9.80 9.77 7.28
C SER A 157 9.97 8.69 8.36
N PRO A 158 10.66 7.57 8.07
CA PRO A 158 10.99 6.55 9.07
C PRO A 158 11.80 7.09 10.24
N GLN A 159 12.49 8.23 10.08
CA GLN A 159 13.29 8.91 11.09
C GLN A 159 12.47 9.92 11.93
N GLY A 160 11.16 10.05 11.67
CA GLY A 160 10.28 10.92 12.44
C GLY A 160 10.24 12.38 11.97
N TYR A 161 10.65 12.66 10.73
CA TYR A 161 10.45 13.97 10.12
C TYR A 161 9.06 14.05 9.50
N TYR A 162 8.46 15.23 9.57
CA TYR A 162 7.11 15.50 9.06
C TYR A 162 7.16 16.58 7.99
N GLU A 163 6.49 16.36 6.88
CA GLU A 163 6.26 17.36 5.84
C GLU A 163 4.74 17.51 5.64
N TYR A 164 4.26 18.74 5.77
CA TYR A 164 2.84 19.07 5.61
C TYR A 164 2.61 19.64 4.23
N GLU A 165 1.66 19.08 3.51
CA GLU A 165 1.30 19.52 2.16
C GLU A 165 -0.22 19.59 1.98
N ALA A 166 -0.66 20.22 0.90
CA ALA A 166 -2.06 20.14 0.51
C ALA A 166 -2.38 18.71 0.04
N ALA A 167 -3.50 18.17 0.49
CA ALA A 167 -3.90 16.82 0.16
C ALA A 167 -4.22 16.60 -1.33
N HIS A 168 -4.43 17.67 -2.09
CA HIS A 168 -4.76 17.62 -3.52
C HIS A 168 -4.14 18.81 -4.27
N GLY A 169 -3.88 18.63 -5.56
CA GLY A 169 -3.48 19.69 -6.45
C GLY A 169 -4.64 20.65 -6.77
N THR A 170 -4.32 21.77 -7.45
CA THR A 170 -5.34 22.69 -7.97
C THR A 170 -6.15 21.99 -9.05
N VAL A 171 -7.46 21.83 -8.80
CA VAL A 171 -8.41 21.35 -9.81
C VAL A 171 -8.73 22.53 -10.74
N GLN A 172 -8.21 22.51 -11.95
CA GLN A 172 -8.74 23.39 -13.01
C GLN A 172 -10.05 22.79 -13.51
N ARG A 173 -11.12 23.60 -13.40
CA ARG A 173 -12.41 23.28 -14.01
C ARG A 173 -12.38 23.51 -15.51
#